data_278d44a4201e72c3af10e6c9000c2fbb
#
_entry.id   278d44a4201e72c3af10e6c9000c2fbb
#
_cell.length_a   1.000
_cell.length_b   1.000
_cell.length_c   1.000
_cell.angle_alpha   90.00
_cell.angle_beta   90.00
_cell.angle_gamma   90.00
#
_symmetry.space_group_name_H-M   'P 1'
#
loop_
_entity.id
_entity.type
_entity.pdbx_description
1 polymer ?
#
loop_
_entity_poly.entity_id
_entity_poly.type
_entity_poly.pdbx_seq_one_letter_code
_entity_poly.pdbx_strand_id
1 'polypeptide(L)'
;LNEASKNLSNQILHPSMKIESTYLSPKLKTFLGYLMLSSISFFALKTLIHIFTSANPLELKSYDWWPNIFLYSVTLSFGVTFGARRAQLIITNPTDIERVNDMVENFFTMNGTRVKKKYESETIFESVKSFNRLFNNWFETELVCINKTENQVKVVGPFRLVDSLDSKLRFTRPLA
;
A
#
# COMPACT_ATOMS: atom_id res chain seq x y z
N LEU A 1 -24.62 -54.07 -4.41
CA LEU A 1 -24.34 -53.32 -3.14
C LEU A 1 -22.90 -52.69 -3.12
N ASN A 2 -22.21 -52.59 -4.25
CA ASN A 2 -20.79 -52.14 -4.27
C ASN A 2 -20.47 -50.96 -5.20
N GLU A 3 -21.45 -50.35 -5.84
CA GLU A 3 -21.18 -49.17 -6.69
C GLU A 3 -21.48 -47.83 -6.00
N ALA A 4 -22.35 -47.82 -4.97
CA ALA A 4 -22.66 -46.58 -4.23
C ALA A 4 -21.56 -46.17 -3.26
N SER A 5 -20.70 -47.10 -2.80
CA SER A 5 -19.59 -46.77 -1.88
C SER A 5 -18.34 -46.25 -2.60
N LYS A 6 -18.21 -46.47 -3.91
CA LYS A 6 -17.06 -45.97 -4.72
C LYS A 6 -17.20 -44.51 -5.15
N ASN A 7 -18.40 -43.96 -5.14
CA ASN A 7 -18.65 -42.57 -5.51
C ASN A 7 -18.51 -41.58 -4.32
N LEU A 8 -18.45 -42.08 -3.08
CA LEU A 8 -18.27 -41.19 -1.90
C LEU A 8 -16.79 -40.91 -1.56
N SER A 9 -15.86 -41.67 -2.11
CA SER A 9 -14.43 -41.50 -1.77
C SER A 9 -13.67 -40.55 -2.69
N ASN A 10 -14.28 -40.04 -3.75
CA ASN A 10 -13.65 -39.13 -4.72
C ASN A 10 -14.11 -37.68 -4.65
N GLN A 11 -14.94 -37.32 -3.66
CA GLN A 11 -15.01 -35.89 -3.27
C GLN A 11 -13.83 -35.59 -2.32
N ILE A 12 -12.60 -35.70 -2.81
CA ILE A 12 -11.52 -34.91 -2.27
C ILE A 12 -11.98 -33.46 -2.51
N LEU A 13 -12.49 -32.84 -1.44
CA LEU A 13 -12.73 -31.40 -1.39
C LEU A 13 -11.41 -30.73 -1.81
N HIS A 14 -11.29 -30.37 -3.07
CA HIS A 14 -10.27 -29.42 -3.48
C HIS A 14 -10.56 -28.15 -2.69
N PRO A 15 -9.70 -27.75 -1.74
CA PRO A 15 -9.93 -26.55 -0.97
C PRO A 15 -10.01 -25.41 -1.99
N SER A 16 -11.21 -24.84 -2.15
CA SER A 16 -11.43 -23.78 -3.12
C SER A 16 -10.52 -22.61 -2.75
N MET A 17 -9.70 -22.16 -3.67
CA MET A 17 -8.86 -20.98 -3.52
C MET A 17 -9.71 -19.82 -2.98
N LYS A 18 -9.34 -19.28 -1.82
CA LYS A 18 -10.02 -18.19 -1.15
C LYS A 18 -9.15 -16.93 -1.23
N ILE A 19 -9.75 -15.83 -1.63
CA ILE A 19 -9.09 -14.53 -1.73
C ILE A 19 -9.79 -13.59 -0.75
N GLU A 20 -9.03 -13.08 0.22
CA GLU A 20 -9.49 -12.12 1.22
C GLU A 20 -8.65 -10.86 1.12
N SER A 21 -9.30 -9.70 1.01
CA SER A 21 -8.64 -8.40 1.07
C SER A 21 -9.09 -7.63 2.29
N THR A 22 -8.15 -6.96 2.94
CA THR A 22 -8.40 -6.17 4.15
C THR A 22 -7.61 -4.87 4.10
N TYR A 23 -8.25 -3.77 4.47
CA TYR A 23 -7.57 -2.48 4.61
C TYR A 23 -6.87 -2.40 5.96
N LEU A 24 -5.61 -1.96 5.95
CA LEU A 24 -4.86 -1.72 7.17
C LEU A 24 -5.12 -0.30 7.67
N SER A 25 -5.20 -0.17 8.98
CA SER A 25 -5.35 1.14 9.62
C SER A 25 -4.17 2.06 9.28
N PRO A 26 -4.42 3.36 9.01
CA PRO A 26 -3.36 4.34 8.82
C PRO A 26 -2.43 4.39 10.05
N LYS A 27 -1.12 4.43 9.82
CA LYS A 27 -0.16 4.53 10.92
C LYS A 27 -0.09 5.96 11.43
N LEU A 28 -0.21 6.17 12.75
CA LEU A 28 -0.07 7.49 13.39
C LEU A 28 1.27 8.16 13.04
N LYS A 29 2.36 7.39 12.97
CA LYS A 29 3.69 7.86 12.53
C LYS A 29 3.63 8.52 11.16
N THR A 30 2.88 7.93 10.21
CA THR A 30 2.71 8.45 8.85
C THR A 30 1.95 9.78 8.88
N PHE A 31 0.87 9.86 9.66
CA PHE A 31 0.10 11.09 9.84
C PHE A 31 0.97 12.22 10.42
N LEU A 32 1.69 11.96 11.52
CA LEU A 32 2.56 12.96 12.15
C LEU A 32 3.67 13.43 11.21
N GLY A 33 4.25 12.52 10.42
CA GLY A 33 5.26 12.87 9.43
C GLY A 33 4.73 13.80 8.33
N TYR A 34 3.55 13.52 7.79
CA TYR A 34 2.89 14.41 6.82
C TYR A 34 2.46 15.73 7.45
N LEU A 35 2.03 15.72 8.73
CA LEU A 35 1.68 16.93 9.46
C LEU A 35 2.90 17.85 9.61
N MET A 36 4.04 17.32 10.01
CA MET A 36 5.27 18.11 10.09
C MET A 36 5.70 18.64 8.72
N LEU A 37 5.71 17.79 7.69
CA LEU A 37 6.12 18.18 6.36
C LEU A 37 5.21 19.26 5.77
N SER A 38 3.89 19.13 5.89
CA SER A 38 2.93 20.11 5.40
C SER A 38 3.00 21.41 6.19
N SER A 39 3.17 21.36 7.51
CA SER A 39 3.33 22.57 8.34
C SER A 39 4.56 23.36 7.95
N ILE A 40 5.71 22.69 7.76
CA ILE A 40 6.95 23.33 7.29
C ILE A 40 6.75 23.94 5.90
N SER A 41 6.09 23.20 4.98
CA SER A 41 5.85 23.67 3.62
C SER A 41 4.94 24.90 3.56
N PHE A 42 3.85 24.90 4.33
CA PHE A 42 2.95 26.06 4.42
C PHE A 42 3.62 27.26 5.07
N PHE A 43 4.42 27.04 6.13
CA PHE A 43 5.19 28.08 6.75
C PHE A 43 6.20 28.70 5.77
N ALA A 44 6.97 27.89 5.06
CA ALA A 44 7.93 28.35 4.07
C ALA A 44 7.26 29.11 2.93
N LEU A 45 6.13 28.60 2.41
CA LEU A 45 5.36 29.26 1.35
C LEU A 45 4.83 30.62 1.82
N LYS A 46 4.28 30.69 3.04
CA LYS A 46 3.77 31.96 3.61
C LYS A 46 4.88 32.96 3.82
N THR A 47 6.02 32.53 4.34
CA THR A 47 7.20 33.39 4.51
C THR A 47 7.68 33.93 3.15
N LEU A 48 7.74 33.06 2.14
CA LEU A 48 8.12 33.46 0.78
C LEU A 48 7.16 34.52 0.23
N ILE A 49 5.86 34.29 0.31
CA ILE A 49 4.84 35.26 -0.13
C ILE A 49 5.01 36.59 0.62
N HIS A 50 5.23 36.54 1.93
CA HIS A 50 5.42 37.75 2.74
C HIS A 50 6.64 38.55 2.29
N ILE A 51 7.78 37.90 2.01
CA ILE A 51 9.00 38.57 1.50
C ILE A 51 8.73 39.28 0.17
N PHE A 52 7.94 38.68 -0.70
CA PHE A 52 7.67 39.27 -2.03
C PHE A 52 6.55 40.33 -2.04
N THR A 53 5.66 40.33 -1.04
CA THR A 53 4.48 41.22 -1.04
C THR A 53 4.54 42.34 -0.02
N SER A 54 5.44 42.29 0.97
CA SER A 54 5.49 43.27 2.06
C SER A 54 6.59 44.32 1.82
N ALA A 55 6.23 45.61 2.05
CA ALA A 55 7.17 46.71 2.04
C ALA A 55 8.24 46.59 3.14
N ASN A 56 7.89 45.92 4.27
CA ASN A 56 8.78 45.60 5.39
C ASN A 56 8.80 44.08 5.62
N PRO A 57 9.67 43.32 4.96
CA PRO A 57 9.71 41.85 5.02
C PRO A 57 10.02 41.28 6.42
N LEU A 58 10.58 42.09 7.33
CA LEU A 58 10.88 41.67 8.70
C LEU A 58 9.71 41.86 9.68
N GLU A 59 8.66 42.58 9.31
CA GLU A 59 7.46 42.70 10.11
C GLU A 59 6.48 41.56 9.84
N LEU A 60 6.72 40.40 10.44
CA LEU A 60 5.77 39.28 10.49
C LEU A 60 4.58 39.65 11.41
N LYS A 61 3.87 40.72 11.06
CA LYS A 61 2.62 41.08 11.73
C LYS A 61 1.51 40.15 11.25
N SER A 62 1.21 39.13 11.98
CA SER A 62 -0.13 38.71 12.36
C SER A 62 -0.16 37.32 13.00
N TYR A 63 -0.58 37.29 14.23
CA TYR A 63 -0.96 36.11 14.99
C TYR A 63 -2.09 35.29 14.31
N ASP A 64 -2.81 35.90 13.36
CA ASP A 64 -4.05 35.33 12.79
C ASP A 64 -3.84 34.22 11.73
N TRP A 65 -2.61 34.02 11.25
CA TRP A 65 -2.34 33.03 10.22
C TRP A 65 -1.93 31.65 10.76
N TRP A 66 -1.46 31.55 11.99
CA TRP A 66 -1.08 30.28 12.62
C TRP A 66 -2.20 29.25 12.67
N PRO A 67 -3.43 29.61 13.09
CA PRO A 67 -4.55 28.68 13.12
C PRO A 67 -4.87 28.12 11.73
N ASN A 68 -4.79 28.97 10.71
CA ASN A 68 -5.05 28.56 9.32
C ASN A 68 -4.00 27.60 8.79
N ILE A 69 -2.69 27.85 9.03
CA ILE A 69 -1.63 26.93 8.65
C ILE A 69 -1.83 25.58 9.35
N PHE A 70 -2.11 25.59 10.64
CA PHE A 70 -2.35 24.36 11.38
C PHE A 70 -3.55 23.58 10.81
N LEU A 71 -4.68 24.26 10.59
CA LEU A 71 -5.90 23.66 10.05
C LEU A 71 -5.64 23.03 8.65
N TYR A 72 -4.99 23.77 7.73
CA TYR A 72 -4.66 23.26 6.40
C TYR A 72 -3.68 22.10 6.48
N SER A 73 -2.69 22.17 7.36
CA SER A 73 -1.73 21.10 7.55
C SER A 73 -2.38 19.82 8.06
N VAL A 74 -3.28 19.93 9.03
CA VAL A 74 -4.05 18.79 9.57
C VAL A 74 -4.92 18.17 8.48
N THR A 75 -5.70 18.99 7.77
CA THR A 75 -6.61 18.51 6.72
C THR A 75 -5.86 17.82 5.60
N LEU A 76 -4.76 18.42 5.12
CA LEU A 76 -3.93 17.83 4.07
C LEU A 76 -3.29 16.52 4.54
N SER A 77 -2.73 16.51 5.75
CA SER A 77 -2.07 15.32 6.31
C SER A 77 -3.03 14.17 6.50
N PHE A 78 -4.26 14.47 6.92
CA PHE A 78 -5.33 13.49 7.02
C PHE A 78 -5.65 12.88 5.64
N GLY A 79 -5.90 13.71 4.64
CA GLY A 79 -6.19 13.27 3.27
C GLY A 79 -5.08 12.42 2.67
N VAL A 80 -3.82 12.86 2.82
CA VAL A 80 -2.65 12.13 2.29
C VAL A 80 -2.46 10.80 3.04
N THR A 81 -2.61 10.78 4.36
CA THR A 81 -2.46 9.57 5.17
C THR A 81 -3.50 8.51 4.81
N PHE A 82 -4.75 8.92 4.60
CA PHE A 82 -5.80 8.02 4.13
C PHE A 82 -5.57 7.55 2.69
N GLY A 83 -5.07 8.41 1.81
CA GLY A 83 -4.69 8.06 0.45
C GLY A 83 -3.50 7.10 0.36
N ALA A 84 -2.56 7.22 1.31
CA ALA A 84 -1.36 6.37 1.42
C ALA A 84 -1.58 5.12 2.29
N ARG A 85 -2.83 4.78 2.62
CA ARG A 85 -3.15 3.57 3.38
C ARG A 85 -2.66 2.31 2.67
N ARG A 86 -2.33 1.31 3.48
CA ARG A 86 -1.94 0.00 2.99
C ARG A 86 -3.12 -0.97 2.99
N ALA A 87 -3.04 -1.97 2.14
CA ALA A 87 -3.97 -3.09 2.14
C ALA A 87 -3.19 -4.41 2.24
N GLN A 88 -3.90 -5.43 2.68
CA GLN A 88 -3.43 -6.79 2.76
C GLN A 88 -4.34 -7.67 1.91
N LEU A 89 -3.75 -8.52 1.09
CA LEU A 89 -4.43 -9.56 0.32
C LEU A 89 -3.89 -10.91 0.76
N ILE A 90 -4.77 -11.84 1.08
CA ILE A 90 -4.44 -13.21 1.47
C ILE A 90 -5.08 -14.15 0.45
N ILE A 91 -4.27 -14.96 -0.19
CA ILE A 91 -4.68 -16.01 -1.12
C ILE A 91 -4.43 -17.33 -0.41
N THR A 92 -5.49 -18.05 -0.02
CA THR A 92 -5.41 -19.28 0.74
C THR A 92 -5.73 -20.47 -0.16
N ASN A 93 -5.01 -21.57 0.02
CA ASN A 93 -5.16 -22.84 -0.69
C ASN A 93 -5.16 -22.67 -2.22
N PRO A 94 -4.15 -22.01 -2.82
CA PRO A 94 -4.03 -22.01 -4.27
C PRO A 94 -3.67 -23.41 -4.75
N THR A 95 -4.21 -23.82 -5.90
CA THR A 95 -3.93 -25.13 -6.51
C THR A 95 -2.43 -25.30 -6.85
N ASP A 96 -1.81 -24.20 -7.28
CA ASP A 96 -0.38 -24.09 -7.55
C ASP A 96 0.17 -22.79 -6.95
N ILE A 97 0.85 -22.94 -5.82
CA ILE A 97 1.35 -21.79 -5.05
C ILE A 97 2.49 -21.07 -5.75
N GLU A 98 3.35 -21.82 -6.46
CA GLU A 98 4.46 -21.23 -7.20
C GLU A 98 3.94 -20.37 -8.34
N ARG A 99 3.01 -20.90 -9.13
CA ARG A 99 2.40 -20.17 -10.25
C ARG A 99 1.67 -18.90 -9.76
N VAL A 100 0.97 -18.97 -8.63
CA VAL A 100 0.31 -17.80 -8.05
C VAL A 100 1.34 -16.79 -7.57
N ASN A 101 2.40 -17.22 -6.91
CA ASN A 101 3.47 -16.34 -6.47
C ASN A 101 4.15 -15.64 -7.66
N ASP A 102 4.50 -16.38 -8.72
CA ASP A 102 5.12 -15.82 -9.92
C ASP A 102 4.18 -14.83 -10.62
N MET A 103 2.89 -15.11 -10.67
CA MET A 103 1.90 -14.19 -11.24
C MET A 103 1.82 -12.89 -10.42
N VAL A 104 1.87 -12.98 -9.10
CA VAL A 104 1.87 -11.83 -8.19
C VAL A 104 3.16 -11.02 -8.33
N GLU A 105 4.33 -11.67 -8.35
CA GLU A 105 5.62 -11.01 -8.57
C GLU A 105 5.67 -10.28 -9.93
N ASN A 106 5.23 -10.94 -10.99
CA ASN A 106 5.15 -10.36 -12.33
C ASN A 106 4.19 -9.17 -12.39
N PHE A 107 3.03 -9.26 -11.69
CA PHE A 107 2.09 -8.15 -11.62
C PHE A 107 2.76 -6.90 -11.05
N PHE A 108 3.47 -7.00 -9.93
CA PHE A 108 4.13 -5.85 -9.33
C PHE A 108 5.25 -5.31 -10.18
N THR A 109 6.06 -6.17 -10.80
CA THR A 109 7.12 -5.76 -11.72
C THR A 109 6.56 -4.95 -12.90
N MET A 110 5.46 -5.41 -13.50
CA MET A 110 4.78 -4.70 -14.59
C MET A 110 4.14 -3.38 -14.16
N ASN A 111 3.80 -3.23 -12.88
CA ASN A 111 3.19 -2.02 -12.32
C ASN A 111 4.21 -1.03 -11.72
N GLY A 112 5.45 -1.05 -12.19
CA GLY A 112 6.47 -0.06 -11.86
C GLY A 112 7.11 -0.25 -10.50
N THR A 113 7.18 -1.48 -10.03
CA THR A 113 7.99 -1.87 -8.87
C THR A 113 9.15 -2.76 -9.30
N ARG A 114 10.20 -2.81 -8.49
CA ARG A 114 11.35 -3.69 -8.65
C ARG A 114 11.64 -4.42 -7.36
N VAL A 115 12.25 -5.59 -7.46
CA VAL A 115 12.69 -6.36 -6.28
C VAL A 115 13.76 -5.56 -5.55
N LYS A 116 13.53 -5.29 -4.27
CA LYS A 116 14.49 -4.67 -3.35
C LYS A 116 15.29 -5.74 -2.60
N LYS A 117 14.59 -6.76 -2.10
CA LYS A 117 15.17 -7.90 -1.39
C LYS A 117 14.33 -9.14 -1.68
N LYS A 118 14.99 -10.28 -1.86
CA LYS A 118 14.34 -11.57 -2.02
C LYS A 118 14.93 -12.55 -1.03
N TYR A 119 14.07 -13.12 -0.19
CA TYR A 119 14.35 -14.19 0.74
C TYR A 119 13.58 -15.44 0.29
N GLU A 120 13.81 -16.56 0.91
CA GLU A 120 13.16 -17.82 0.57
C GLU A 120 11.63 -17.78 0.71
N SER A 121 11.14 -17.15 1.77
CA SER A 121 9.69 -17.02 2.07
C SER A 121 9.13 -15.61 1.87
N GLU A 122 9.99 -14.60 1.59
CA GLU A 122 9.58 -13.20 1.51
C GLU A 122 10.25 -12.47 0.35
N THR A 123 9.46 -11.79 -0.47
CA THR A 123 9.96 -10.89 -1.50
C THR A 123 9.48 -9.47 -1.20
N ILE A 124 10.41 -8.52 -1.15
CA ILE A 124 10.13 -7.11 -0.91
C ILE A 124 10.35 -6.34 -2.20
N PHE A 125 9.33 -5.61 -2.64
CA PHE A 125 9.39 -4.73 -3.79
C PHE A 125 9.40 -3.26 -3.35
N GLU A 126 10.07 -2.43 -4.14
CA GLU A 126 10.06 -0.97 -3.99
C GLU A 126 9.67 -0.31 -5.32
N SER A 127 9.16 0.92 -5.26
CA SER A 127 8.83 1.69 -6.46
C SER A 127 10.09 1.99 -7.28
N VAL A 128 9.98 1.91 -8.61
CA VAL A 128 11.05 2.33 -9.55
C VAL A 128 11.23 3.84 -9.50
N LYS A 129 10.17 4.62 -9.20
CA LYS A 129 10.22 6.09 -9.17
C LYS A 129 11.05 6.58 -7.97
N SER A 130 12.08 7.41 -8.24
CA SER A 130 13.01 7.93 -7.21
C SER A 130 12.31 8.71 -6.10
N PHE A 131 11.28 9.50 -6.44
CA PHE A 131 10.51 10.27 -5.47
C PHE A 131 9.80 9.36 -4.46
N ASN A 132 9.14 8.30 -4.93
CA ASN A 132 8.46 7.33 -4.05
C ASN A 132 9.46 6.59 -3.16
N ARG A 133 10.69 6.34 -3.63
CA ARG A 133 11.74 5.71 -2.81
C ARG A 133 12.17 6.55 -1.62
N LEU A 134 12.19 7.89 -1.78
CA LEU A 134 12.49 8.80 -0.67
C LEU A 134 11.44 8.66 0.44
N PHE A 135 10.16 8.61 0.08
CA PHE A 135 9.07 8.40 1.03
C PHE A 135 9.06 7.00 1.64
N ASN A 136 9.51 5.99 0.89
CA ASN A 136 9.65 4.62 1.42
C ASN A 136 10.61 4.52 2.60
N ASN A 137 11.70 5.28 2.57
CA ASN A 137 12.66 5.27 3.67
C ASN A 137 12.07 5.85 4.97
N TRP A 138 11.09 6.74 4.85
CA TRP A 138 10.49 7.44 5.99
C TRP A 138 9.18 6.81 6.45
N PHE A 139 8.32 6.41 5.52
CA PHE A 139 6.93 6.02 5.82
C PHE A 139 6.58 4.59 5.43
N GLU A 140 7.40 3.90 4.66
CA GLU A 140 7.17 2.53 4.16
C GLU A 140 5.85 2.37 3.38
N THR A 141 5.30 3.47 2.86
CA THR A 141 3.96 3.50 2.25
C THR A 141 3.92 2.82 0.89
N GLU A 142 5.03 2.81 0.16
CA GLU A 142 5.14 2.30 -1.21
C GLU A 142 5.83 0.92 -1.30
N LEU A 143 6.20 0.32 -0.16
CA LEU A 143 6.78 -1.02 -0.12
C LEU A 143 5.69 -2.08 -0.28
N VAL A 144 5.95 -3.04 -1.13
CA VAL A 144 5.13 -4.26 -1.24
C VAL A 144 5.91 -5.43 -0.66
N CYS A 145 5.32 -6.15 0.28
CA CYS A 145 5.87 -7.36 0.86
C CYS A 145 5.00 -8.54 0.44
N ILE A 146 5.59 -9.55 -0.17
CA ILE A 146 4.95 -10.81 -0.52
C ILE A 146 5.54 -11.86 0.40
N ASN A 147 4.71 -12.47 1.25
CA ASN A 147 5.08 -13.57 2.11
C ASN A 147 4.42 -14.85 1.60
N LYS A 148 5.24 -15.85 1.29
CA LYS A 148 4.82 -17.16 0.84
C LYS A 148 4.99 -18.17 1.96
N THR A 149 3.94 -18.95 2.21
CA THR A 149 3.96 -20.12 3.07
C THR A 149 3.40 -21.31 2.30
N GLU A 150 3.47 -22.52 2.82
CA GLU A 150 3.03 -23.74 2.13
C GLU A 150 1.60 -23.67 1.56
N ASN A 151 0.69 -22.97 2.25
CA ASN A 151 -0.74 -22.96 1.91
C ASN A 151 -1.30 -21.57 1.61
N GLN A 152 -0.46 -20.52 1.62
CA GLN A 152 -0.96 -19.17 1.37
C GLN A 152 0.11 -18.22 0.79
N VAL A 153 -0.36 -17.28 0.00
CA VAL A 153 0.42 -16.11 -0.43
C VAL A 153 -0.22 -14.87 0.18
N LYS A 154 0.54 -14.17 1.01
CA LYS A 154 0.12 -12.94 1.67
C LYS A 154 0.84 -11.76 1.03
N VAL A 155 0.07 -10.79 0.55
CA VAL A 155 0.58 -9.56 -0.07
C VAL A 155 0.20 -8.38 0.80
N VAL A 156 1.16 -7.54 1.16
CA VAL A 156 0.93 -6.30 1.91
C VAL A 156 1.59 -5.14 1.18
N GLY A 157 0.82 -4.14 0.80
CA GLY A 157 1.36 -3.03 0.01
C GLY A 157 0.44 -1.81 -0.05
N PRO A 158 0.77 -0.82 -0.92
CA PRO A 158 -0.08 0.32 -1.17
C PRO A 158 -1.47 -0.13 -1.61
N PHE A 159 -2.51 0.46 -1.01
CA PHE A 159 -3.91 0.11 -1.29
C PHE A 159 -4.20 -0.01 -2.79
N ARG A 160 -3.78 0.97 -3.59
CA ARG A 160 -4.06 1.01 -5.04
C ARG A 160 -3.51 -0.20 -5.79
N LEU A 161 -2.29 -0.65 -5.45
CA LEU A 161 -1.67 -1.80 -6.11
C LEU A 161 -2.31 -3.11 -5.65
N VAL A 162 -2.60 -3.24 -4.36
CA VAL A 162 -3.22 -4.45 -3.81
C VAL A 162 -4.66 -4.61 -4.31
N ASP A 163 -5.44 -3.53 -4.38
CA ASP A 163 -6.80 -3.53 -4.91
C ASP A 163 -6.84 -3.86 -6.41
N SER A 164 -5.90 -3.33 -7.19
CA SER A 164 -5.73 -3.68 -8.60
C SER A 164 -5.36 -5.14 -8.80
N LEU A 165 -4.52 -5.70 -7.93
CA LEU A 165 -4.20 -7.13 -7.93
C LEU A 165 -5.41 -7.98 -7.56
N ASP A 166 -6.15 -7.62 -6.51
CA ASP A 166 -7.37 -8.31 -6.09
C ASP A 166 -8.40 -8.35 -7.23
N SER A 167 -8.63 -7.20 -7.87
CA SER A 167 -9.50 -7.09 -9.03
C SER A 167 -9.03 -8.02 -10.16
N LYS A 168 -7.74 -7.98 -10.52
CA LYS A 168 -7.21 -8.86 -11.57
C LYS A 168 -7.39 -10.33 -11.25
N LEU A 169 -7.11 -10.75 -10.01
CA LEU A 169 -7.27 -12.14 -9.58
C LEU A 169 -8.72 -12.61 -9.63
N ARG A 170 -9.68 -11.75 -9.28
CA ARG A 170 -11.11 -12.08 -9.31
C ARG A 170 -11.65 -12.16 -10.73
N PHE A 171 -11.20 -11.30 -11.64
CA PHE A 171 -11.65 -11.27 -13.04
C PHE A 171 -10.92 -12.28 -13.94
N THR A 172 -9.73 -12.72 -13.57
CA THR A 172 -8.96 -13.71 -14.36
C THR A 172 -9.37 -15.16 -14.03
N ARG A 173 -10.43 -15.39 -13.22
CA ARG A 173 -10.97 -16.72 -13.05
C ARG A 173 -11.48 -17.26 -14.42
N PRO A 174 -10.84 -18.32 -14.97
CA PRO A 174 -10.80 -19.63 -14.36
C PRO A 174 -9.39 -20.20 -14.29
N LEU A 175 -8.78 -20.15 -13.13
CA LEU A 175 -7.63 -20.98 -12.80
C LEU A 175 -8.11 -22.11 -11.84
N ALA A 176 -9.20 -22.73 -12.20
CA ALA A 176 -9.63 -23.99 -11.62
C ALA A 176 -9.04 -25.14 -12.44
#